data_0a296ccda0a3adf1d3e453c5a84d1428
#
_entry.id   0a296ccda0a3adf1d3e453c5a84d1428
#
_cell.length_a   1.000
_cell.length_b   1.000
_cell.length_c   1.000
_cell.angle_alpha   90.00
_cell.angle_beta   90.00
_cell.angle_gamma   90.00
#
_symmetry.space_group_name_H-M   'P 1'
#
loop_
_entity.id
_entity.type
_entity.pdbx_description
1 polymer ?
#
loop_
_entity_poly.entity_id
_entity_poly.type
_entity_poly.pdbx_seq_one_letter_code
_entity_poly.pdbx_strand_id
1 'polypeptide(L)'
;MTELTRRWTVADVMTSHVHVASPLAPFKLLVRLIEENRVSAIPIVDQQGVPIGIVSETDLLLKERRRELESSTDLLHLKKRRQERAKAAATVASEVMTSPALTVPFDTSLSQAAGVMQERNVRRLVVVDQRGRIAGIVSRSDLLQVFLRTDEELRDEIVRRLIPAVLPTSHDAVGVAVSWNIATLSGEVDRKTDVEMLIRLAKELDGVVAVVDRLRYRWDDTDWAPLQPISLGSI
;
A
#
# COMPACT_ATOMS: atom_id res chain seq x y z
N MET A 1 -14.82 -17.55 4.70
CA MET A 1 -14.37 -16.83 5.92
C MET A 1 -13.62 -15.53 5.60
N THR A 2 -13.93 -14.83 4.47
CA THR A 2 -13.04 -13.78 3.93
C THR A 2 -13.67 -12.38 3.88
N GLU A 3 -14.82 -12.14 4.49
CA GLU A 3 -15.52 -10.84 4.40
C GLU A 3 -15.79 -10.13 5.75
N LEU A 4 -15.20 -10.60 6.85
CA LEU A 4 -15.51 -10.06 8.17
C LEU A 4 -14.90 -8.68 8.41
N THR A 5 -13.77 -8.37 7.76
CA THR A 5 -13.17 -7.04 7.79
C THR A 5 -12.99 -6.53 6.35
N ARG A 6 -13.52 -5.36 6.03
CA ARG A 6 -13.22 -4.70 4.76
C ARG A 6 -11.72 -4.36 4.79
N ARG A 7 -10.93 -5.09 4.03
CA ARG A 7 -9.53 -4.73 3.80
C ARG A 7 -9.46 -3.62 2.76
N TRP A 8 -8.74 -2.59 3.10
CA TRP A 8 -8.46 -1.53 2.15
C TRP A 8 -7.50 -2.05 1.08
N THR A 9 -7.76 -1.63 -0.14
CA THR A 9 -6.95 -1.94 -1.31
C THR A 9 -6.28 -0.68 -1.83
N VAL A 10 -5.32 -0.82 -2.73
CA VAL A 10 -4.72 0.34 -3.39
C VAL A 10 -5.74 1.19 -4.12
N ALA A 11 -6.84 0.61 -4.61
CA ALA A 11 -7.93 1.36 -5.25
C ALA A 11 -8.62 2.36 -4.31
N ASP A 12 -8.65 2.08 -3.00
CA ASP A 12 -9.29 2.96 -2.01
C ASP A 12 -8.47 4.23 -1.71
N VAL A 13 -7.15 4.22 -1.98
CA VAL A 13 -6.22 5.31 -1.63
C VAL A 13 -5.42 5.87 -2.80
N MET A 14 -5.45 5.21 -3.98
CA MET A 14 -4.67 5.65 -5.14
C MET A 14 -5.18 6.97 -5.72
N THR A 15 -4.31 7.71 -6.37
CA THR A 15 -4.68 8.77 -7.30
C THR A 15 -5.10 8.14 -8.62
N SER A 16 -6.37 8.24 -8.99
CA SER A 16 -6.92 7.66 -10.24
C SER A 16 -6.73 8.55 -11.48
N HIS A 17 -6.68 9.87 -11.30
CA HIS A 17 -6.37 10.80 -12.39
C HIS A 17 -4.87 10.96 -12.55
N VAL A 18 -4.26 10.09 -13.36
CA VAL A 18 -2.81 10.03 -13.54
C VAL A 18 -2.40 10.75 -14.82
N HIS A 19 -1.47 11.71 -14.68
CA HIS A 19 -0.80 12.29 -15.83
C HIS A 19 0.21 11.31 -16.37
N VAL A 20 0.11 10.96 -17.63
CA VAL A 20 0.99 9.99 -18.31
C VAL A 20 1.71 10.63 -19.48
N ALA A 21 2.82 10.04 -19.91
CA ALA A 21 3.52 10.47 -21.10
C ALA A 21 3.89 9.29 -22.00
N SER A 22 4.15 9.56 -23.27
CA SER A 22 4.67 8.56 -24.20
C SER A 22 6.19 8.38 -24.04
N PRO A 23 6.77 7.26 -24.50
CA PRO A 23 8.22 7.04 -24.51
C PRO A 23 9.02 8.12 -25.27
N LEU A 24 8.37 8.76 -26.23
CA LEU A 24 8.95 9.82 -27.08
C LEU A 24 8.69 11.23 -26.53
N ALA A 25 8.03 11.37 -25.37
CA ALA A 25 7.78 12.67 -24.75
C ALA A 25 9.09 13.41 -24.49
N PRO A 26 9.23 14.68 -24.95
CA PRO A 26 10.44 15.46 -24.71
C PRO A 26 10.68 15.74 -23.22
N PHE A 27 11.92 15.78 -22.79
CA PHE A 27 12.32 16.09 -21.41
C PHE A 27 11.61 17.33 -20.82
N LYS A 28 11.54 18.43 -21.60
CA LYS A 28 10.87 19.66 -21.16
C LYS A 28 9.37 19.47 -20.89
N LEU A 29 8.72 18.56 -21.63
CA LEU A 29 7.32 18.23 -21.37
C LEU A 29 7.16 17.48 -20.05
N LEU A 30 8.07 16.56 -19.72
CA LEU A 30 8.05 15.83 -18.45
C LEU A 30 8.23 16.78 -17.26
N VAL A 31 9.17 17.72 -17.36
CA VAL A 31 9.37 18.77 -16.32
C VAL A 31 8.09 19.57 -16.15
N ARG A 32 7.46 20.04 -17.24
CA ARG A 32 6.19 20.79 -17.17
C ARG A 32 5.07 19.99 -16.53
N LEU A 33 4.91 18.73 -16.93
CA LEU A 33 3.86 17.87 -16.35
C LEU A 33 4.03 17.70 -14.84
N ILE A 34 5.26 17.58 -14.36
CA ILE A 34 5.56 17.47 -12.94
C ILE A 34 5.23 18.78 -12.22
N GLU A 35 5.73 19.91 -12.72
CA GLU A 35 5.58 21.22 -12.08
C GLU A 35 4.13 21.74 -12.11
N GLU A 36 3.48 21.72 -13.28
CA GLU A 36 2.14 22.27 -13.48
C GLU A 36 1.09 21.45 -12.71
N ASN A 37 1.26 20.12 -12.63
CA ASN A 37 0.32 19.24 -11.94
C ASN A 37 0.73 18.92 -10.50
N ARG A 38 1.87 19.45 -10.01
CA ARG A 38 2.41 19.21 -8.66
C ARG A 38 2.52 17.72 -8.32
N VAL A 39 2.91 16.93 -9.30
CA VAL A 39 3.15 15.49 -9.13
C VAL A 39 4.65 15.21 -9.10
N SER A 40 5.06 14.19 -8.40
CA SER A 40 6.49 13.86 -8.21
C SER A 40 6.97 12.75 -9.14
N ALA A 41 6.11 12.22 -10.02
CA ALA A 41 6.46 11.28 -11.08
C ALA A 41 5.37 11.18 -12.14
N ILE A 42 5.79 10.79 -13.34
CA ILE A 42 4.95 10.56 -14.52
C ILE A 42 5.18 9.12 -15.00
N PRO A 43 4.16 8.25 -15.00
CA PRO A 43 4.22 6.96 -15.68
C PRO A 43 4.35 7.15 -17.19
N ILE A 44 5.19 6.33 -17.78
CA ILE A 44 5.37 6.26 -19.24
C ILE A 44 4.62 5.05 -19.74
N VAL A 45 3.69 5.29 -20.67
CA VAL A 45 2.80 4.26 -21.21
C VAL A 45 3.03 4.05 -22.71
N ASP A 46 2.76 2.83 -23.15
CA ASP A 46 2.72 2.51 -24.57
C ASP A 46 1.42 3.00 -25.24
N GLN A 47 1.22 2.66 -26.53
CA GLN A 47 0.04 3.03 -27.29
C GLN A 47 -1.26 2.37 -26.79
N GLN A 48 -1.14 1.28 -26.03
CA GLN A 48 -2.25 0.54 -25.44
C GLN A 48 -2.60 1.05 -24.02
N GLY A 49 -1.80 1.97 -23.46
CA GLY A 49 -1.95 2.49 -22.11
C GLY A 49 -1.33 1.59 -21.04
N VAL A 50 -0.45 0.66 -21.44
CA VAL A 50 0.29 -0.22 -20.52
C VAL A 50 1.53 0.53 -20.00
N PRO A 51 1.78 0.59 -18.69
CA PRO A 51 2.94 1.26 -18.13
C PRO A 51 4.22 0.48 -18.42
N ILE A 52 5.17 1.13 -19.11
CA ILE A 52 6.46 0.57 -19.48
C ILE A 52 7.62 1.13 -18.66
N GLY A 53 7.42 2.27 -18.00
CA GLY A 53 8.40 2.93 -17.16
C GLY A 53 7.79 4.02 -16.32
N ILE A 54 8.60 4.66 -15.51
CA ILE A 54 8.24 5.83 -14.69
C ILE A 54 9.36 6.85 -14.71
N VAL A 55 9.03 8.13 -14.83
CA VAL A 55 9.97 9.26 -14.67
C VAL A 55 9.61 10.01 -13.42
N SER A 56 10.53 10.14 -12.48
CA SER A 56 10.40 10.92 -11.26
C SER A 56 11.26 12.20 -11.29
N GLU A 57 10.99 13.13 -10.37
CA GLU A 57 11.86 14.29 -10.15
C GLU A 57 13.33 13.88 -9.98
N THR A 58 13.59 12.78 -9.26
CA THR A 58 14.94 12.27 -9.04
C THR A 58 15.62 11.87 -10.34
N ASP A 59 14.90 11.23 -11.27
CA ASP A 59 15.45 10.83 -12.57
C ASP A 59 15.84 12.05 -13.42
N LEU A 60 15.00 13.09 -13.37
CA LEU A 60 15.27 14.36 -14.06
C LEU A 60 16.49 15.10 -13.46
N LEU A 61 16.60 15.15 -12.13
CA LEU A 61 17.73 15.79 -11.43
C LEU A 61 19.04 15.02 -11.63
N LEU A 62 19.01 13.68 -11.65
CA LEU A 62 20.19 12.85 -11.91
C LEU A 62 20.74 13.08 -13.32
N LYS A 63 19.87 13.30 -14.30
CA LYS A 63 20.31 13.63 -15.65
C LYS A 63 21.00 15.00 -15.70
N GLU A 64 20.51 16.01 -15.01
CA GLU A 64 21.13 17.32 -14.95
C GLU A 64 22.52 17.25 -14.30
N ARG A 65 22.63 16.48 -13.21
CA ARG A 65 23.92 16.23 -12.54
C ARG A 65 24.93 15.52 -13.43
N ARG A 66 24.53 14.51 -14.20
CA ARG A 66 25.42 13.85 -15.20
C ARG A 66 25.91 14.84 -16.24
N ARG A 67 25.03 15.70 -16.73
CA ARG A 67 25.37 16.73 -17.71
C ARG A 67 26.42 17.72 -17.21
N GLU A 68 26.34 18.11 -15.92
CA GLU A 68 27.36 18.98 -15.29
C GLU A 68 28.71 18.29 -15.18
N LEU A 69 28.75 17.00 -14.79
CA LEU A 69 29.97 16.23 -14.67
C LEU A 69 30.64 16.01 -16.03
N GLU A 70 29.88 15.73 -17.08
CA GLU A 70 30.37 15.58 -18.45
C GLU A 70 30.85 16.94 -19.04
N SER A 71 30.29 18.06 -18.60
CA SER A 71 30.66 19.40 -19.07
C SER A 71 31.93 19.94 -18.44
N SER A 72 32.32 19.46 -17.27
CA SER A 72 33.47 19.94 -16.52
C SER A 72 34.82 19.41 -17.00
N THR A 73 34.84 18.41 -17.86
CA THR A 73 36.05 17.66 -18.22
C THR A 73 36.69 18.11 -19.55
N ASP A 74 36.08 18.96 -20.37
CA ASP A 74 36.57 19.21 -21.74
C ASP A 74 36.40 20.64 -22.24
N LEU A 75 37.45 21.43 -22.09
CA LEU A 75 37.55 22.83 -22.60
C LEU A 75 37.82 22.92 -24.11
N LEU A 76 38.04 21.78 -24.82
CA LEU A 76 38.57 21.81 -26.21
C LEU A 76 37.53 21.53 -27.32
N HIS A 77 36.24 21.31 -27.01
CA HIS A 77 35.26 20.88 -28.04
C HIS A 77 34.00 21.75 -28.10
N LEU A 78 34.11 23.04 -28.37
CA LEU A 78 32.96 23.98 -28.48
C LEU A 78 31.96 23.61 -29.59
N LYS A 79 32.38 22.97 -30.68
CA LYS A 79 31.48 22.48 -31.77
C LYS A 79 30.70 21.25 -31.35
N LYS A 80 31.32 20.31 -30.64
CA LYS A 80 30.69 19.10 -30.13
C LYS A 80 29.64 19.42 -29.07
N ARG A 81 29.91 20.40 -28.22
CA ARG A 81 28.97 20.95 -27.22
C ARG A 81 27.66 21.50 -27.81
N ARG A 82 27.69 22.11 -28.99
CA ARG A 82 26.48 22.62 -29.64
C ARG A 82 25.59 21.50 -30.18
N GLN A 83 26.18 20.41 -30.67
CA GLN A 83 25.47 19.20 -31.10
C GLN A 83 24.96 18.39 -29.90
N GLU A 84 25.72 18.31 -28.82
CA GLU A 84 25.36 17.62 -27.58
C GLU A 84 24.27 18.37 -26.80
N ARG A 85 24.29 19.73 -26.80
CA ARG A 85 23.19 20.57 -26.32
C ARG A 85 21.90 20.39 -27.13
N ALA A 86 22.01 20.24 -28.45
CA ALA A 86 20.86 19.94 -29.30
C ALA A 86 20.31 18.52 -29.03
N LYS A 87 21.20 17.53 -28.81
CA LYS A 87 20.81 16.16 -28.41
C LYS A 87 20.26 16.11 -26.98
N ALA A 88 20.81 16.87 -26.03
CA ALA A 88 20.28 16.98 -24.67
C ALA A 88 18.92 17.69 -24.63
N ALA A 89 18.67 18.62 -25.55
CA ALA A 89 17.33 19.23 -25.74
C ALA A 89 16.34 18.26 -26.39
N ALA A 90 16.83 17.22 -27.06
CA ALA A 90 16.05 16.15 -27.71
C ALA A 90 15.93 14.87 -26.86
N THR A 91 16.33 14.88 -25.59
CA THR A 91 16.17 13.74 -24.70
C THR A 91 14.69 13.43 -24.51
N VAL A 92 14.35 12.17 -24.68
CA VAL A 92 12.98 11.67 -24.56
C VAL A 92 12.80 10.84 -23.28
N ALA A 93 11.55 10.61 -22.91
CA ALA A 93 11.18 9.89 -21.70
C ALA A 93 11.86 8.51 -21.58
N SER A 94 11.94 7.75 -22.68
CA SER A 94 12.57 6.41 -22.70
C SER A 94 14.04 6.40 -22.32
N GLU A 95 14.74 7.53 -22.42
CA GLU A 95 16.16 7.64 -22.06
C GLU A 95 16.40 7.99 -20.59
N VAL A 96 15.37 8.49 -19.89
CA VAL A 96 15.46 8.92 -18.50
C VAL A 96 14.60 8.10 -17.54
N MET A 97 13.62 7.36 -18.06
CA MET A 97 12.71 6.58 -17.23
C MET A 97 13.42 5.42 -16.53
N THR A 98 12.96 5.10 -15.33
CA THR A 98 13.22 3.80 -14.71
C THR A 98 12.28 2.76 -15.34
N SER A 99 12.85 1.71 -15.92
CA SER A 99 12.11 0.64 -16.62
C SER A 99 12.62 -0.73 -16.16
N PRO A 100 11.75 -1.75 -16.03
CA PRO A 100 10.30 -1.67 -16.20
C PRO A 100 9.61 -0.90 -15.06
N ALA A 101 8.40 -0.38 -15.32
CA ALA A 101 7.56 0.18 -14.26
C ALA A 101 7.19 -0.90 -13.25
N LEU A 102 7.31 -0.60 -11.97
CA LEU A 102 6.80 -1.49 -10.92
C LEU A 102 5.29 -1.28 -10.79
N THR A 103 4.54 -2.34 -11.04
CA THR A 103 3.08 -2.31 -11.06
C THR A 103 2.48 -3.20 -10.00
N VAL A 104 1.27 -2.84 -9.55
CA VAL A 104 0.40 -3.69 -8.71
C VAL A 104 -1.03 -3.64 -9.23
N PRO A 105 -1.81 -4.73 -9.13
CA PRO A 105 -3.25 -4.73 -9.39
C PRO A 105 -3.98 -3.76 -8.44
N PHE A 106 -5.11 -3.21 -8.88
CA PHE A 106 -5.91 -2.25 -8.11
C PHE A 106 -6.52 -2.84 -6.83
N ASP A 107 -6.70 -4.16 -6.77
CA ASP A 107 -7.23 -4.93 -5.63
C ASP A 107 -6.15 -5.41 -4.65
N THR A 108 -4.89 -5.00 -4.86
CA THR A 108 -3.77 -5.30 -3.94
C THR A 108 -4.03 -4.66 -2.58
N SER A 109 -3.83 -5.40 -1.49
CA SER A 109 -3.95 -4.85 -0.12
C SER A 109 -2.86 -3.80 0.16
N LEU A 110 -3.14 -2.85 1.08
CA LEU A 110 -2.18 -1.81 1.44
C LEU A 110 -0.88 -2.39 2.02
N SER A 111 -0.98 -3.46 2.81
CA SER A 111 0.18 -4.16 3.39
C SER A 111 1.06 -4.81 2.32
N GLN A 112 0.45 -5.45 1.31
CA GLN A 112 1.19 -6.01 0.18
C GLN A 112 1.88 -4.92 -0.64
N ALA A 113 1.18 -3.82 -0.94
CA ALA A 113 1.76 -2.68 -1.65
C ALA A 113 2.94 -2.07 -0.87
N ALA A 114 2.80 -1.93 0.46
CA ALA A 114 3.88 -1.46 1.34
C ALA A 114 5.10 -2.40 1.30
N GLY A 115 4.86 -3.72 1.34
CA GLY A 115 5.90 -4.75 1.20
C GLY A 115 6.67 -4.60 -0.11
N VAL A 116 5.98 -4.49 -1.25
CA VAL A 116 6.61 -4.28 -2.55
C VAL A 116 7.43 -2.99 -2.58
N MET A 117 6.90 -1.87 -2.03
CA MET A 117 7.64 -0.61 -1.96
C MET A 117 8.91 -0.71 -1.13
N GLN A 118 8.88 -1.48 -0.04
CA GLN A 118 10.03 -1.70 0.83
C GLN A 118 11.08 -2.61 0.17
N GLU A 119 10.67 -3.76 -0.35
CA GLU A 119 11.57 -4.74 -0.99
C GLU A 119 12.27 -4.17 -2.22
N ARG A 120 11.55 -3.40 -3.03
CA ARG A 120 12.07 -2.77 -4.25
C ARG A 120 12.69 -1.41 -4.02
N ASN A 121 12.67 -0.91 -2.77
CA ASN A 121 13.18 0.41 -2.38
C ASN A 121 12.61 1.55 -3.23
N VAL A 122 11.31 1.50 -3.52
CA VAL A 122 10.59 2.55 -4.28
C VAL A 122 9.62 3.32 -3.39
N ARG A 123 9.27 4.53 -3.81
CA ARG A 123 8.34 5.40 -3.06
C ARG A 123 6.91 5.34 -3.59
N ARG A 124 6.70 4.73 -4.77
CA ARG A 124 5.40 4.63 -5.42
C ARG A 124 5.33 3.45 -6.35
N LEU A 125 4.11 3.02 -6.65
CA LEU A 125 3.81 1.95 -7.59
C LEU A 125 2.76 2.45 -8.58
N VAL A 126 2.85 1.98 -9.82
CA VAL A 126 1.81 2.19 -10.80
C VAL A 126 0.73 1.13 -10.59
N VAL A 127 -0.52 1.57 -10.50
CA VAL A 127 -1.66 0.68 -10.30
C VAL A 127 -2.25 0.33 -11.67
N VAL A 128 -2.53 -0.94 -11.90
CA VAL A 128 -3.05 -1.42 -13.19
C VAL A 128 -4.39 -2.11 -13.06
N ASP A 129 -5.18 -2.02 -14.11
CA ASP A 129 -6.44 -2.75 -14.28
C ASP A 129 -6.20 -4.22 -14.68
N GLN A 130 -7.28 -5.00 -14.80
CA GLN A 130 -7.24 -6.40 -15.20
C GLN A 130 -6.65 -6.64 -16.61
N ARG A 131 -6.55 -5.59 -17.42
CA ARG A 131 -5.94 -5.63 -18.76
C ARG A 131 -4.49 -5.16 -18.75
N GLY A 132 -3.93 -4.88 -17.58
CA GLY A 132 -2.56 -4.36 -17.43
C GLY A 132 -2.42 -2.88 -17.78
N ARG A 133 -3.51 -2.14 -18.02
CA ARG A 133 -3.47 -0.72 -18.33
C ARG A 133 -3.46 0.08 -17.04
N ILE A 134 -2.90 1.29 -17.11
CA ILE A 134 -2.83 2.17 -15.95
C ILE A 134 -4.23 2.51 -15.42
N ALA A 135 -4.45 2.30 -14.13
CA ALA A 135 -5.65 2.64 -13.39
C ALA A 135 -5.39 3.74 -12.36
N GLY A 136 -4.16 3.86 -11.88
CA GLY A 136 -3.79 4.82 -10.84
C GLY A 136 -2.29 4.83 -10.55
N ILE A 137 -1.94 5.62 -9.54
CA ILE A 137 -0.62 5.61 -8.91
C ILE A 137 -0.81 5.67 -7.40
N VAL A 138 -0.02 4.92 -6.65
CA VAL A 138 -0.04 4.91 -5.18
C VAL A 138 1.36 5.18 -4.65
N SER A 139 1.46 6.04 -3.65
CA SER A 139 2.70 6.39 -2.96
C SER A 139 2.69 5.91 -1.51
N ARG A 140 3.85 5.97 -0.82
CA ARG A 140 3.93 5.66 0.62
C ARG A 140 3.01 6.54 1.46
N SER A 141 2.85 7.82 1.11
CA SER A 141 1.94 8.73 1.81
C SER A 141 0.48 8.33 1.65
N ASP A 142 0.10 7.80 0.48
CA ASP A 142 -1.28 7.37 0.25
C ASP A 142 -1.62 6.14 1.10
N LEU A 143 -0.65 5.21 1.29
CA LEU A 143 -0.83 4.05 2.16
C LEU A 143 -1.06 4.44 3.63
N LEU A 144 -0.55 5.61 4.06
CA LEU A 144 -0.75 6.10 5.43
C LEU A 144 -2.15 6.66 5.67
N GLN A 145 -2.94 6.91 4.63
CA GLN A 145 -4.30 7.45 4.78
C GLN A 145 -5.20 6.55 5.61
N VAL A 146 -4.97 5.24 5.61
CA VAL A 146 -5.73 4.29 6.44
C VAL A 146 -5.65 4.60 7.94
N PHE A 147 -4.54 5.19 8.39
CA PHE A 147 -4.35 5.60 9.80
C PHE A 147 -4.97 6.96 10.13
N LEU A 148 -5.56 7.65 9.14
CA LEU A 148 -6.34 8.88 9.35
C LEU A 148 -7.83 8.58 9.62
N ARG A 149 -8.21 7.30 9.64
CA ARG A 149 -9.56 6.89 10.08
C ARG A 149 -9.79 7.37 11.50
N THR A 150 -10.99 7.85 11.76
CA THR A 150 -11.34 8.32 13.09
C THR A 150 -11.47 7.15 14.09
N ASP A 151 -11.21 7.42 15.37
CA ASP A 151 -11.38 6.44 16.43
C ASP A 151 -12.83 5.92 16.50
N GLU A 152 -13.80 6.78 16.16
CA GLU A 152 -15.22 6.43 16.09
C GLU A 152 -15.53 5.45 14.95
N GLU A 153 -14.97 5.67 13.74
CA GLU A 153 -15.13 4.74 12.61
C GLU A 153 -14.53 3.36 12.91
N LEU A 154 -13.36 3.32 13.55
CA LEU A 154 -12.73 2.07 13.96
C LEU A 154 -13.54 1.35 15.03
N ARG A 155 -14.02 2.10 16.05
CA ARG A 155 -14.88 1.57 17.09
C ARG A 155 -16.17 0.99 16.51
N ASP A 156 -16.83 1.74 15.63
CA ASP A 156 -18.07 1.34 14.99
C ASP A 156 -17.90 0.07 14.15
N GLU A 157 -16.79 -0.05 13.43
CA GLU A 157 -16.50 -1.26 12.65
C GLU A 157 -16.28 -2.48 13.56
N ILE A 158 -15.54 -2.32 14.66
CA ILE A 158 -15.35 -3.40 15.64
C ILE A 158 -16.71 -3.83 16.24
N VAL A 159 -17.50 -2.87 16.70
CA VAL A 159 -18.79 -3.15 17.37
C VAL A 159 -19.81 -3.75 16.41
N ARG A 160 -19.93 -3.21 15.19
CA ARG A 160 -21.03 -3.60 14.28
C ARG A 160 -20.70 -4.78 13.38
N ARG A 161 -19.42 -5.07 13.15
CA ARG A 161 -19.01 -6.12 12.22
C ARG A 161 -18.21 -7.22 12.88
N LEU A 162 -17.18 -6.87 13.64
CA LEU A 162 -16.25 -7.85 14.18
C LEU A 162 -16.82 -8.61 15.36
N ILE A 163 -17.37 -7.93 16.36
CA ILE A 163 -17.92 -8.58 17.54
C ILE A 163 -19.10 -9.52 17.17
N PRO A 164 -20.12 -9.10 16.40
CA PRO A 164 -21.23 -10.01 16.05
C PRO A 164 -20.81 -11.21 15.22
N ALA A 165 -19.71 -11.09 14.47
CA ALA A 165 -19.16 -12.19 13.68
C ALA A 165 -18.51 -13.28 14.53
N VAL A 166 -17.93 -12.92 15.68
CA VAL A 166 -17.30 -13.85 16.63
C VAL A 166 -18.29 -14.27 17.72
N LEU A 167 -19.10 -13.35 18.20
CA LEU A 167 -20.04 -13.52 19.31
C LEU A 167 -21.48 -13.18 18.88
N PRO A 168 -22.13 -14.02 18.07
CA PRO A 168 -23.45 -13.71 17.52
C PRO A 168 -24.55 -13.57 18.57
N THR A 169 -24.43 -14.24 19.72
CA THR A 169 -25.43 -14.23 20.81
C THR A 169 -25.04 -13.43 22.03
N SER A 170 -23.77 -13.03 22.17
CA SER A 170 -23.22 -12.37 23.37
C SER A 170 -22.45 -11.09 23.01
N HIS A 171 -22.85 -10.41 21.93
CA HIS A 171 -22.15 -9.22 21.42
C HIS A 171 -22.12 -8.05 22.43
N ASP A 172 -23.12 -7.93 23.32
CA ASP A 172 -23.17 -6.90 24.35
C ASP A 172 -22.19 -7.13 25.52
N ALA A 173 -21.57 -8.32 25.59
CA ALA A 173 -20.62 -8.67 26.64
C ALA A 173 -19.24 -8.00 26.46
N VAL A 174 -18.99 -7.41 25.28
CA VAL A 174 -17.69 -6.80 24.94
C VAL A 174 -17.82 -5.29 24.79
N GLY A 175 -17.13 -4.57 25.66
CA GLY A 175 -16.93 -3.13 25.56
C GLY A 175 -15.76 -2.78 24.66
N VAL A 176 -15.92 -1.77 23.79
CA VAL A 176 -14.89 -1.28 22.86
C VAL A 176 -14.64 0.19 23.10
N ALA A 177 -13.40 0.55 23.33
CA ALA A 177 -12.92 1.93 23.29
C ALA A 177 -11.76 2.02 22.30
N VAL A 178 -11.75 3.08 21.49
CA VAL A 178 -10.63 3.37 20.60
C VAL A 178 -10.09 4.74 20.91
N SER A 179 -8.78 4.87 20.97
CA SER A 179 -8.09 6.14 21.17
C SER A 179 -6.74 6.10 20.46
N TRP A 180 -6.47 7.07 19.61
CA TRP A 180 -5.26 7.13 18.79
C TRP A 180 -5.03 5.84 17.98
N ASN A 181 -6.08 5.33 17.35
CA ASN A 181 -6.05 4.07 16.60
C ASN A 181 -5.68 2.82 17.45
N ILE A 182 -5.71 2.94 18.76
CA ILE A 182 -5.49 1.82 19.70
C ILE A 182 -6.85 1.35 20.20
N ALA A 183 -7.21 0.12 19.86
CA ALA A 183 -8.46 -0.50 20.29
C ALA A 183 -8.29 -1.20 21.64
N THR A 184 -9.09 -0.85 22.63
CA THR A 184 -9.18 -1.55 23.91
C THR A 184 -10.45 -2.39 23.93
N LEU A 185 -10.31 -3.70 24.05
CA LEU A 185 -11.41 -4.66 24.19
C LEU A 185 -11.51 -5.08 25.64
N SER A 186 -12.71 -4.97 26.25
CA SER A 186 -12.95 -5.28 27.66
C SER A 186 -14.26 -6.02 27.83
N GLY A 187 -14.38 -6.78 28.91
CA GLY A 187 -15.60 -7.54 29.21
C GLY A 187 -15.31 -9.01 29.48
N GLU A 188 -16.36 -9.83 29.54
CA GLU A 188 -16.27 -11.27 29.82
C GLU A 188 -17.01 -12.06 28.75
N VAL A 189 -16.34 -13.02 28.14
CA VAL A 189 -16.88 -13.94 27.13
C VAL A 189 -16.84 -15.37 27.66
N ASP A 190 -17.51 -16.29 26.98
CA ASP A 190 -17.60 -17.66 27.47
C ASP A 190 -16.28 -18.43 27.25
N ARG A 191 -15.64 -18.26 26.08
CA ARG A 191 -14.52 -19.10 25.63
C ARG A 191 -13.24 -18.30 25.45
N LYS A 192 -12.12 -18.95 25.77
CA LYS A 192 -10.79 -18.40 25.50
C LYS A 192 -10.53 -18.23 24.00
N THR A 193 -10.96 -19.18 23.18
CA THR A 193 -10.83 -19.09 21.73
C THR A 193 -11.55 -17.87 21.14
N ASP A 194 -12.66 -17.42 21.74
CA ASP A 194 -13.38 -16.22 21.31
C ASP A 194 -12.54 -14.96 21.61
N VAL A 195 -11.86 -14.89 22.77
CA VAL A 195 -10.93 -13.80 23.08
C VAL A 195 -9.80 -13.73 22.05
N GLU A 196 -9.14 -14.87 21.81
CA GLU A 196 -8.02 -14.96 20.86
C GLU A 196 -8.44 -14.53 19.45
N MET A 197 -9.65 -14.95 19.03
CA MET A 197 -10.20 -14.60 17.72
C MET A 197 -10.49 -13.11 17.62
N LEU A 198 -11.15 -12.51 18.63
CA LEU A 198 -11.46 -11.07 18.65
C LEU A 198 -10.21 -10.24 18.58
N ILE A 199 -9.18 -10.58 19.39
CA ILE A 199 -7.92 -9.84 19.40
C ILE A 199 -7.20 -9.96 18.06
N ARG A 200 -7.16 -11.16 17.47
CA ARG A 200 -6.55 -11.38 16.16
C ARG A 200 -7.23 -10.56 15.09
N LEU A 201 -8.56 -10.64 14.99
CA LEU A 201 -9.31 -9.91 13.98
C LEU A 201 -9.22 -8.38 14.18
N ALA A 202 -9.23 -7.90 15.42
CA ALA A 202 -9.05 -6.49 15.72
C ALA A 202 -7.66 -5.98 15.32
N LYS A 203 -6.60 -6.79 15.47
CA LYS A 203 -5.25 -6.46 15.00
C LYS A 203 -5.11 -6.45 13.48
N GLU A 204 -5.95 -7.23 12.78
CA GLU A 204 -5.98 -7.30 11.32
C GLU A 204 -6.83 -6.19 10.69
N LEU A 205 -7.54 -5.39 11.51
CA LEU A 205 -8.38 -4.30 11.02
C LEU A 205 -7.52 -3.13 10.55
N ASP A 206 -7.70 -2.76 9.28
CA ASP A 206 -6.96 -1.66 8.66
C ASP A 206 -7.21 -0.33 9.40
N GLY A 207 -6.14 0.32 9.82
CA GLY A 207 -6.16 1.55 10.60
C GLY A 207 -5.94 1.32 12.10
N VAL A 208 -6.10 0.11 12.63
CA VAL A 208 -5.75 -0.20 14.03
C VAL A 208 -4.24 -0.37 14.16
N VAL A 209 -3.63 0.40 15.08
CA VAL A 209 -2.18 0.37 15.35
C VAL A 209 -1.85 -0.67 16.42
N ALA A 210 -2.72 -0.81 17.42
CA ALA A 210 -2.53 -1.78 18.50
C ALA A 210 -3.87 -2.17 19.12
N VAL A 211 -3.88 -3.34 19.78
CA VAL A 211 -5.03 -3.83 20.54
C VAL A 211 -4.61 -4.08 21.97
N VAL A 212 -5.32 -3.45 22.92
CA VAL A 212 -5.18 -3.67 24.37
C VAL A 212 -6.25 -4.67 24.78
N ASP A 213 -5.79 -5.82 25.25
CA ASP A 213 -6.63 -6.89 25.74
C ASP A 213 -6.96 -6.68 27.23
N ARG A 214 -8.27 -6.51 27.54
CA ARG A 214 -8.84 -6.51 28.90
C ARG A 214 -10.04 -7.46 28.96
N LEU A 215 -10.10 -8.44 28.03
CA LEU A 215 -11.13 -9.47 28.03
C LEU A 215 -10.82 -10.53 29.09
N ARG A 216 -11.91 -11.13 29.62
CA ARG A 216 -11.85 -12.30 30.47
C ARG A 216 -12.68 -13.41 29.80
N TYR A 217 -12.37 -14.65 30.11
CA TYR A 217 -13.16 -15.79 29.67
C TYR A 217 -13.61 -16.65 30.86
N ARG A 218 -14.72 -17.35 30.72
CA ARG A 218 -15.28 -18.21 31.77
C ARG A 218 -14.60 -19.57 31.80
N TRP A 219 -14.26 -20.13 30.63
CA TRP A 219 -13.60 -21.43 30.53
C TRP A 219 -12.58 -21.49 29.38
N ASP A 220 -11.55 -22.29 29.60
CA ASP A 220 -10.49 -22.53 28.61
C ASP A 220 -10.87 -23.73 27.75
N ASP A 221 -11.31 -23.48 26.52
CA ASP A 221 -11.69 -24.47 25.54
C ASP A 221 -10.51 -24.96 24.68
N THR A 222 -9.31 -24.48 24.95
CA THR A 222 -8.08 -24.94 24.30
C THR A 222 -7.46 -26.15 25.01
N ASP A 223 -7.86 -26.43 26.25
CA ASP A 223 -7.36 -27.51 27.12
C ASP A 223 -8.12 -28.83 26.92
N TRP A 224 -8.51 -29.17 25.69
CA TRP A 224 -9.15 -30.44 25.40
C TRP A 224 -8.08 -31.57 25.36
N ALA A 225 -7.87 -32.24 26.49
CA ALA A 225 -7.17 -33.53 26.51
C ALA A 225 -8.09 -34.59 25.86
N PRO A 226 -7.67 -35.31 24.81
CA PRO A 226 -8.47 -36.41 24.27
C PRO A 226 -8.72 -37.41 25.38
N LEU A 227 -10.01 -37.76 25.58
CA LEU A 227 -10.41 -38.82 26.51
C LEU A 227 -9.58 -40.06 26.19
N GLN A 228 -8.83 -40.54 27.18
CA GLN A 228 -8.10 -41.81 27.07
C GLN A 228 -9.12 -42.90 26.79
N PRO A 229 -8.90 -43.78 25.81
CA PRO A 229 -9.82 -44.91 25.55
C PRO A 229 -9.95 -45.72 26.83
N ILE A 230 -11.19 -45.90 27.28
CA ILE A 230 -11.52 -46.76 28.41
C ILE A 230 -11.01 -48.17 28.06
N SER A 231 -9.99 -48.61 28.76
CA SER A 231 -9.53 -50.01 28.64
C SER A 231 -10.63 -50.90 29.17
N LEU A 232 -11.43 -51.48 28.32
CA LEU A 232 -12.32 -52.56 28.69
C LEU A 232 -11.46 -53.75 29.00
N GLY A 233 -11.27 -53.99 30.31
CA GLY A 233 -10.57 -55.17 30.84
C GLY A 233 -11.24 -56.45 30.28
N SER A 234 -10.39 -57.25 29.66
CA SER A 234 -10.74 -58.63 29.24
C SER A 234 -11.24 -59.41 30.42
N ILE A 235 -12.45 -59.98 30.32
CA ILE A 235 -12.98 -61.07 31.17
C ILE A 235 -12.52 -62.36 30.54
#